data_11ac2fa699b59bbc6177f8d5fa868044
#
_entry.id   11ac2fa699b59bbc6177f8d5fa868044
#
_cell.length_a   1.000
_cell.length_b   1.000
_cell.length_c   1.000
_cell.angle_alpha   90.00
_cell.angle_beta   90.00
_cell.angle_gamma   90.00
#
_symmetry.space_group_name_H-M   'P 1'
#
loop_
_entity.id
_entity.type
_entity.pdbx_description
1 polymer ?
#
loop_
_entity_poly.entity_id
_entity_poly.type
_entity_poly.pdbx_seq_one_letter_code
_entity_poly.pdbx_strand_id
1 'polypeptide(L)'
;MTDDDVSEIAELEKKCFAVPWSEKSFRDEMQNKLAVYFVAKDNGKCIGYAGFWNVSGEGDITNVAVLPEYRKNGIGSMLISEMIKTAVTLKLELLTLEVRKSNIAAQGLYKKYGFDIIGERKKILQ
;
A
#
# COMPACT_ATOMS: atom_id res chain seq x y z
N MET A 1 9.16 6.11 -1.26
CA MET A 1 9.75 5.83 0.08
C MET A 1 11.24 5.63 -0.04
N THR A 2 11.99 6.22 0.85
CA THR A 2 13.45 6.10 0.90
C THR A 2 13.87 5.57 2.27
N ASP A 3 15.16 5.24 2.41
CA ASP A 3 15.70 4.79 3.71
C ASP A 3 15.48 5.82 4.82
N ASP A 4 15.44 7.11 4.47
CA ASP A 4 15.21 8.18 5.44
C ASP A 4 13.79 8.15 6.03
N ASP A 5 12.84 7.55 5.33
CA ASP A 5 11.45 7.46 5.79
C ASP A 5 11.20 6.27 6.72
N VAL A 6 12.11 5.30 6.76
CA VAL A 6 11.87 3.99 7.38
C VAL A 6 11.53 4.07 8.86
N SER A 7 12.28 4.88 9.63
CA SER A 7 12.03 5.01 11.08
C SER A 7 10.62 5.54 11.35
N GLU A 8 10.21 6.54 10.60
CA GLU A 8 8.89 7.16 10.76
C GLU A 8 7.78 6.21 10.32
N ILE A 9 7.98 5.48 9.23
CA ILE A 9 7.03 4.49 8.74
C ILE A 9 6.86 3.34 9.74
N ALA A 10 7.95 2.89 10.38
CA ALA A 10 7.87 1.86 11.41
C ALA A 10 7.02 2.32 12.61
N GLU A 11 7.13 3.59 13.00
CA GLU A 11 6.28 4.15 14.05
C GLU A 11 4.82 4.27 13.61
N LEU A 12 4.59 4.64 12.35
CA LEU A 12 3.24 4.69 11.77
C LEU A 12 2.61 3.29 11.79
N GLU A 13 3.36 2.28 11.42
CA GLU A 13 2.90 0.89 11.39
C GLU A 13 2.41 0.42 12.76
N LYS A 14 3.11 0.80 13.82
CA LYS A 14 2.71 0.47 15.20
C LYS A 14 1.35 1.06 15.57
N LYS A 15 1.00 2.20 15.00
CA LYS A 15 -0.28 2.86 15.24
C LYS A 15 -1.42 2.26 14.43
N CYS A 16 -1.10 1.60 13.31
CA CYS A 16 -2.09 1.07 12.37
C CYS A 16 -2.39 -0.41 12.58
N PHE A 17 -1.44 -1.19 13.12
CA PHE A 17 -1.55 -2.65 13.17
C PHE A 17 -1.18 -3.19 14.53
N ALA A 18 -1.91 -4.25 14.95
CA ALA A 18 -1.62 -4.95 16.20
C ALA A 18 -0.30 -5.72 16.15
N VAL A 19 0.07 -6.22 14.97
CA VAL A 19 1.34 -6.92 14.73
C VAL A 19 2.09 -6.16 13.64
N PRO A 20 2.80 -5.09 14.00
CA PRO A 20 3.48 -4.25 13.01
C PRO A 20 4.77 -4.89 12.50
N TRP A 21 5.16 -4.52 11.27
CA TRP A 21 6.50 -4.81 10.78
C TRP A 21 7.52 -4.01 11.60
N SER A 22 8.68 -4.61 11.84
CA SER A 22 9.78 -3.92 12.53
C SER A 22 10.49 -2.95 11.59
N GLU A 23 11.24 -2.02 12.17
CA GLU A 23 12.08 -1.13 11.38
C GLU A 23 13.06 -1.92 10.51
N LYS A 24 13.63 -3.02 11.06
CA LYS A 24 14.54 -3.89 10.32
C LYS A 24 13.86 -4.48 9.09
N SER A 25 12.61 -4.92 9.23
CA SER A 25 11.85 -5.48 8.10
C SER A 25 11.67 -4.44 7.00
N PHE A 26 11.38 -3.19 7.35
CA PHE A 26 11.26 -2.12 6.37
C PHE A 26 12.61 -1.80 5.70
N ARG A 27 13.71 -1.84 6.45
CA ARG A 27 15.04 -1.61 5.87
C ARG A 27 15.42 -2.70 4.90
N ASP A 28 15.10 -3.96 5.23
CA ASP A 28 15.32 -5.08 4.33
C ASP A 28 14.48 -4.92 3.06
N GLU A 29 13.24 -4.47 3.22
CA GLU A 29 12.33 -4.25 2.10
C GLU A 29 12.82 -3.15 1.14
N MET A 30 13.50 -2.12 1.64
CA MET A 30 14.09 -1.09 0.79
C MET A 30 15.20 -1.64 -0.12
N GLN A 31 15.78 -2.79 0.22
CA GLN A 31 16.77 -3.46 -0.61
C GLN A 31 16.13 -4.48 -1.57
N ASN A 32 14.84 -4.72 -1.46
CA ASN A 32 14.12 -5.65 -2.31
C ASN A 32 13.85 -5.01 -3.67
N LYS A 33 14.48 -5.51 -4.72
CA LYS A 33 14.36 -4.96 -6.07
C LYS A 33 12.96 -5.14 -6.67
N LEU A 34 12.15 -6.05 -6.12
CA LEU A 34 10.78 -6.28 -6.57
C LEU A 34 9.79 -5.31 -5.93
N ALA A 35 10.20 -4.63 -4.87
CA ALA A 35 9.31 -3.79 -4.07
C ALA A 35 9.21 -2.37 -4.63
N VAL A 36 7.99 -1.84 -4.66
CA VAL A 36 7.69 -0.45 -5.01
C VAL A 36 6.84 0.14 -3.89
N TYR A 37 7.34 1.17 -3.21
CA TYR A 37 6.66 1.78 -2.07
C TYR A 37 6.46 3.27 -2.25
N PHE A 38 5.34 3.75 -1.72
CA PHE A 38 4.94 5.15 -1.76
C PHE A 38 4.65 5.65 -0.35
N VAL A 39 4.97 6.91 -0.09
CA VAL A 39 4.70 7.56 1.18
C VAL A 39 3.85 8.81 0.94
N ALA A 40 2.82 8.97 1.73
CA ALA A 40 2.06 10.22 1.76
C ALA A 40 2.59 11.06 2.90
N LYS A 41 2.87 12.33 2.63
CA LYS A 41 3.40 13.28 3.61
C LYS A 41 2.53 14.51 3.73
N ASP A 42 2.41 15.02 4.95
CA ASP A 42 1.78 16.29 5.26
C ASP A 42 2.80 17.16 6.01
N ASN A 43 3.25 18.24 5.38
CA ASN A 43 4.29 19.13 5.93
C ASN A 43 5.53 18.36 6.39
N GLY A 44 5.96 17.37 5.59
CA GLY A 44 7.14 16.56 5.88
C GLY A 44 6.91 15.40 6.82
N LYS A 45 5.72 15.27 7.40
CA LYS A 45 5.38 14.15 8.28
C LYS A 45 4.78 13.00 7.46
N CYS A 46 5.27 11.79 7.66
CA CYS A 46 4.69 10.60 7.03
C CYS A 46 3.33 10.29 7.65
N ILE A 47 2.27 10.34 6.86
CA ILE A 47 0.90 10.11 7.31
C ILE A 47 0.28 8.83 6.74
N GLY A 48 0.90 8.25 5.75
CA GLY A 48 0.46 6.98 5.17
C GLY A 48 1.51 6.41 4.25
N TYR A 49 1.37 5.13 3.93
CA TYR A 49 2.24 4.48 2.95
C TYR A 49 1.51 3.31 2.30
N ALA A 50 2.01 2.91 1.14
CA ALA A 50 1.51 1.75 0.43
C ALA A 50 2.61 1.16 -0.43
N GLY A 51 2.50 -0.12 -0.72
CA GLY A 51 3.49 -0.77 -1.55
C GLY A 51 2.98 -2.04 -2.19
N PHE A 52 3.67 -2.44 -3.24
CA PHE A 52 3.43 -3.73 -3.89
C PHE A 52 4.76 -4.34 -4.37
N TRP A 53 4.71 -5.64 -4.60
CA TRP A 53 5.82 -6.36 -5.23
C TRP A 53 5.46 -6.60 -6.69
N ASN A 54 6.41 -6.36 -7.57
CA ASN A 54 6.29 -6.69 -9.00
C ASN A 54 6.94 -8.04 -9.23
N VAL A 55 6.12 -9.08 -9.35
CA VAL A 55 6.59 -10.45 -9.55
C VAL A 55 6.11 -10.93 -10.91
N SER A 56 7.04 -11.01 -11.87
CA SER A 56 6.76 -11.53 -13.21
C SER A 56 5.56 -10.86 -13.90
N GLY A 57 5.45 -9.54 -13.75
CA GLY A 57 4.38 -8.77 -14.39
C GLY A 57 3.07 -8.72 -13.60
N GLU A 58 3.06 -9.28 -12.41
CA GLU A 58 1.91 -9.20 -11.50
C GLU A 58 2.30 -8.40 -10.27
N GLY A 59 1.48 -7.42 -9.91
CA GLY A 59 1.68 -6.63 -8.71
C GLY A 59 0.91 -7.21 -7.54
N ASP A 60 1.62 -7.47 -6.42
CA ASP A 60 1.02 -7.98 -5.21
C ASP A 60 1.12 -6.90 -4.14
N ILE A 61 -0.02 -6.28 -3.81
CA ILE A 61 -0.06 -5.19 -2.83
C ILE A 61 0.18 -5.79 -1.44
N THR A 62 1.25 -5.33 -0.79
CA THR A 62 1.63 -5.83 0.52
C THR A 62 1.00 -5.03 1.66
N ASN A 63 0.99 -3.71 1.54
CA ASN A 63 0.55 -2.82 2.62
C ASN A 63 -0.15 -1.59 2.06
N VAL A 64 -1.20 -1.17 2.74
CA VAL A 64 -1.81 0.15 2.61
C VAL A 64 -2.17 0.61 4.01
N ALA A 65 -1.57 1.68 4.48
CA ALA A 65 -1.81 2.18 5.84
C ALA A 65 -1.88 3.69 5.87
N VAL A 66 -2.82 4.22 6.65
CA VAL A 66 -2.99 5.66 6.87
C VAL A 66 -3.14 5.87 8.38
N LEU A 67 -2.45 6.86 8.93
CA LEU A 67 -2.60 7.20 10.35
C LEU A 67 -4.08 7.43 10.69
N PRO A 68 -4.55 6.95 11.85
CA PRO A 68 -5.97 7.07 12.20
C PRO A 68 -6.54 8.48 12.11
N GLU A 69 -5.79 9.50 12.53
CA GLU A 69 -6.23 10.90 12.50
C GLU A 69 -6.31 11.49 11.09
N TYR A 70 -5.74 10.82 10.10
CA TYR A 70 -5.77 11.26 8.70
C TYR A 70 -6.73 10.44 7.84
N ARG A 71 -7.42 9.45 8.41
CA ARG A 71 -8.38 8.64 7.67
C ARG A 71 -9.58 9.46 7.26
N LYS A 72 -10.27 9.04 6.19
CA LYS A 72 -11.43 9.72 5.59
C LYS A 72 -11.10 11.05 4.93
N ASN A 73 -9.82 11.33 4.68
CA ASN A 73 -9.36 12.53 3.98
C ASN A 73 -8.85 12.22 2.57
N GLY A 74 -9.13 11.03 2.04
CA GLY A 74 -8.74 10.67 0.69
C GLY A 74 -7.29 10.21 0.53
N ILE A 75 -6.54 10.05 1.63
CA ILE A 75 -5.12 9.65 1.57
C ILE A 75 -4.98 8.23 1.03
N GLY A 76 -5.81 7.29 1.50
CA GLY A 76 -5.82 5.92 0.99
C GLY A 76 -6.11 5.87 -0.50
N SER A 77 -7.07 6.68 -0.95
CA SER A 77 -7.40 6.81 -2.37
C SER A 77 -6.21 7.32 -3.20
N MET A 78 -5.50 8.31 -2.70
CA MET A 78 -4.31 8.85 -3.36
C MET A 78 -3.23 7.78 -3.49
N LEU A 79 -2.98 7.02 -2.44
CA LEU A 79 -1.98 5.95 -2.44
C LEU A 79 -2.34 4.86 -3.45
N ILE A 80 -3.59 4.42 -3.47
CA ILE A 80 -4.06 3.40 -4.42
C ILE A 80 -3.97 3.92 -5.85
N SER A 81 -4.35 5.18 -6.09
CA SER A 81 -4.26 5.80 -7.40
C SER A 81 -2.82 5.83 -7.92
N GLU A 82 -1.86 6.17 -7.06
CA GLU A 82 -0.44 6.16 -7.43
C GLU A 82 0.07 4.76 -7.72
N MET A 83 -0.36 3.76 -6.96
CA MET A 83 0.01 2.37 -7.23
C MET A 83 -0.51 1.91 -8.58
N ILE A 84 -1.76 2.23 -8.91
CA ILE A 84 -2.35 1.88 -10.20
C ILE A 84 -1.61 2.56 -11.34
N LYS A 85 -1.33 3.85 -11.24
CA LYS A 85 -0.57 4.59 -12.25
C LYS A 85 0.80 3.97 -12.48
N THR A 86 1.51 3.64 -11.41
CA THR A 86 2.84 3.06 -11.49
C THR A 86 2.78 1.67 -12.11
N ALA A 87 1.80 0.86 -11.71
CA ALA A 87 1.61 -0.47 -12.27
C ALA A 87 1.35 -0.43 -13.78
N VAL A 88 0.53 0.52 -14.23
CA VAL A 88 0.27 0.73 -15.66
C VAL A 88 1.55 1.15 -16.38
N THR A 89 2.31 2.08 -15.81
CA THR A 89 3.60 2.52 -16.36
C THR A 89 4.60 1.38 -16.48
N LEU A 90 4.63 0.49 -15.51
CA LEU A 90 5.50 -0.69 -15.50
C LEU A 90 4.94 -1.84 -16.35
N LYS A 91 3.77 -1.65 -16.96
CA LYS A 91 3.10 -2.64 -17.82
C LYS A 91 2.76 -3.93 -17.09
N LEU A 92 2.37 -3.84 -15.82
CA LEU A 92 1.89 -4.99 -15.07
C LEU A 92 0.51 -5.40 -15.59
N GLU A 93 0.25 -6.71 -15.60
CA GLU A 93 -1.01 -7.25 -16.09
C GLU A 93 -2.15 -7.08 -15.09
N LEU A 94 -1.82 -7.16 -13.79
CA LEU A 94 -2.83 -7.05 -12.74
C LEU A 94 -2.21 -6.62 -11.42
N LEU A 95 -3.05 -6.15 -10.52
CA LEU A 95 -2.73 -5.92 -9.12
C LEU A 95 -3.63 -6.82 -8.27
N THR A 96 -3.05 -7.47 -7.27
CA THR A 96 -3.78 -8.30 -6.32
C THR A 96 -3.54 -7.79 -4.90
N LEU A 97 -4.49 -8.05 -4.02
CA LEU A 97 -4.34 -7.77 -2.61
C LEU A 97 -5.26 -8.68 -1.81
N GLU A 98 -4.93 -8.86 -0.54
CA GLU A 98 -5.81 -9.54 0.40
C GLU A 98 -6.37 -8.53 1.39
N VAL A 99 -7.62 -8.69 1.74
CA VAL A 99 -8.27 -7.84 2.74
C VAL A 99 -9.19 -8.71 3.61
N ARG A 100 -9.16 -8.46 4.91
CA ARG A 100 -10.02 -9.20 5.84
C ARG A 100 -11.49 -8.89 5.58
N LYS A 101 -12.35 -9.92 5.69
CA LYS A 101 -13.79 -9.75 5.53
C LYS A 101 -14.37 -8.72 6.50
N SER A 102 -13.79 -8.59 7.68
CA SER A 102 -14.23 -7.63 8.70
C SER A 102 -13.85 -6.18 8.36
N ASN A 103 -12.92 -5.97 7.44
CA ASN A 103 -12.46 -4.63 7.08
C ASN A 103 -13.32 -4.05 5.96
N ILE A 104 -14.55 -3.65 6.31
CA ILE A 104 -15.54 -3.16 5.34
C ILE A 104 -15.10 -1.87 4.67
N ALA A 105 -14.46 -0.97 5.41
CA ALA A 105 -13.99 0.31 4.87
C ALA A 105 -12.94 0.09 3.77
N ALA A 106 -11.98 -0.82 3.99
CA ALA A 106 -10.97 -1.15 2.99
C ALA A 106 -11.59 -1.82 1.77
N GLN A 107 -12.55 -2.73 1.98
CA GLN A 107 -13.26 -3.38 0.88
C GLN A 107 -13.99 -2.36 0.00
N GLY A 108 -14.66 -1.38 0.61
CA GLY A 108 -15.33 -0.33 -0.13
C GLY A 108 -14.38 0.52 -0.95
N LEU A 109 -13.22 0.85 -0.37
CA LEU A 109 -12.19 1.61 -1.06
C LEU A 109 -11.66 0.85 -2.28
N TYR A 110 -11.34 -0.43 -2.13
CA TYR A 110 -10.80 -1.23 -3.23
C TYR A 110 -11.83 -1.45 -4.34
N LYS A 111 -13.10 -1.68 -3.99
CA LYS A 111 -14.18 -1.79 -4.98
C LYS A 111 -14.32 -0.51 -5.80
N LYS A 112 -14.18 0.64 -5.17
CA LYS A 112 -14.24 1.95 -5.85
C LYS A 112 -13.23 2.03 -6.98
N TYR A 113 -12.07 1.40 -6.83
CA TYR A 113 -11.01 1.39 -7.84
C TYR A 113 -11.06 0.17 -8.76
N GLY A 114 -12.12 -0.62 -8.71
CA GLY A 114 -12.36 -1.70 -9.66
C GLY A 114 -11.79 -3.05 -9.27
N PHE A 115 -11.44 -3.25 -7.98
CA PHE A 115 -11.02 -4.56 -7.50
C PHE A 115 -12.23 -5.48 -7.29
N ASP A 116 -12.15 -6.69 -7.82
CA ASP A 116 -13.19 -7.70 -7.64
C ASP A 116 -13.01 -8.45 -6.32
N ILE A 117 -14.12 -8.85 -5.71
CA ILE A 117 -14.12 -9.59 -4.45
C ILE A 117 -14.22 -11.10 -4.74
N ILE A 118 -13.09 -11.80 -4.68
CA ILE A 118 -13.05 -13.26 -4.85
C ILE A 118 -11.97 -13.86 -3.95
N GLY A 119 -12.20 -13.85 -2.63
CA GLY A 119 -11.19 -14.31 -1.69
C GLY A 119 -9.98 -13.40 -1.61
N GLU A 120 -9.41 -13.04 -2.74
CA GLU A 120 -8.43 -11.96 -2.87
C GLU A 120 -8.98 -10.89 -3.80
N ARG A 121 -8.41 -9.69 -3.72
CA ARG A 121 -8.81 -8.56 -4.55
C ARG A 121 -7.92 -8.49 -5.78
N LYS A 122 -8.54 -8.39 -6.95
CA LYS A 122 -7.81 -8.29 -8.21
C LYS A 122 -8.30 -7.11 -9.03
N LYS A 123 -7.38 -6.46 -9.70
CA LYS A 123 -7.66 -5.50 -10.74
C LYS A 123 -6.79 -5.82 -11.94
N ILE A 124 -7.42 -6.13 -13.07
CA ILE A 124 -6.69 -6.39 -14.32
C ILE A 124 -6.34 -5.05 -14.95
N LEU A 125 -5.07 -4.87 -15.26
CA LEU A 125 -4.54 -3.66 -15.91
C LEU A 125 -4.39 -3.91 -17.40
N GLN A 126 -4.89 -2.98 -18.20
CA GLN A 126 -4.81 -3.07 -19.65
C GLN A 126 -4.20 -1.82 -20.25
#